data_426ed3e20c253b3585567b17753bc5fa
#
_entry.id   426ed3e20c253b3585567b17753bc5fa
#
_cell.length_a   1.000
_cell.length_b   1.000
_cell.length_c   1.000
_cell.angle_alpha   90.00
_cell.angle_beta   90.00
_cell.angle_gamma   90.00
#
_symmetry.space_group_name_H-M   'P 1'
#
loop_
_entity.id
_entity.type
_entity.pdbx_description
1 polymer ?
#
loop_
_entity_poly.entity_id
_entity_poly.type
_entity_poly.pdbx_seq_one_letter_code
_entity_poly.pdbx_strand_id
1 'polypeptide(L)'
;MAQSIRDKLAEVLVKKGSISKEKLDEAIKTQKEKGGTLSKILVQKGLVNENELLSIFSQELNITPINLAKYKIDKEIISLVPEKIARLYHLIPVSRIGNRMTVAMSDPLDIFALDDLKILTKYEIDPVIATDKDIIASIATYYGEETLSIDKIVKDVKGDELELLSNEDAERFDVSTLAIESQKAPILKMVDVIISEALKRRASDIHVEPMETDLRIRYRIDGALTEFSHLPKSNQNAVLTRIKIMSDMDITEWRLPQDGRFKVRMEEREIDFRVSTLPLVHGEKVVMRVLDKSSIKVSPEKLGFLPKTLEELREAISKPYGMFLVTGPTGSGKSTTLYSILNILNTPEKNIVTIEDPIEYELMGITQVQVKPEIGLTFAGGLRAFLRQAPDIVMVGEIRDFETADIAIKASLTGQLLLSTLHTNDAASAITRLIDMGVEPFLVASSVVFICAQRLMKRVCVNCKEKVDIPKETLDKLGYKEGAKAPEGSKGPGGSKATFFKGKGCAKCNNTGYYGRFAILENLTVDEKIKEMILDRVQSDKIKEYAVKEKGMLTLRAVALENLALGFTTIEEVLRVTSEE
;
A
#
# COMPACT_ATOMS: atom_id res chain seq x y z
N MET A 1 -2.27 29.75 -44.20
CA MET A 1 -1.59 30.61 -43.20
C MET A 1 -0.53 29.85 -42.39
N ALA A 2 -0.82 28.68 -41.84
CA ALA A 2 0.12 27.93 -40.97
C ALA A 2 1.35 27.35 -41.67
N GLN A 3 1.26 26.93 -42.94
CA GLN A 3 2.42 26.50 -43.72
C GLN A 3 3.44 27.63 -43.92
N SER A 4 2.95 28.87 -44.08
CA SER A 4 3.75 30.11 -44.15
C SER A 4 4.46 30.47 -42.82
N ILE A 5 3.87 30.17 -41.67
CA ILE A 5 4.46 30.50 -40.35
C ILE A 5 5.55 29.49 -39.98
N ARG A 6 5.35 28.21 -40.32
CA ARG A 6 6.35 27.15 -40.14
C ARG A 6 7.59 27.41 -40.98
N ASP A 7 7.40 27.82 -42.26
CA ASP A 7 8.51 28.15 -43.14
C ASP A 7 9.27 29.38 -42.61
N LYS A 8 8.58 30.38 -42.08
CA LYS A 8 9.18 31.51 -41.38
C LYS A 8 10.00 31.12 -40.17
N LEU A 9 9.47 30.20 -39.31
CA LEU A 9 10.23 29.70 -38.16
C LEU A 9 11.55 29.05 -38.61
N ALA A 10 11.48 28.21 -39.63
CA ALA A 10 12.65 27.55 -40.23
C ALA A 10 13.67 28.56 -40.76
N GLU A 11 13.22 29.57 -41.49
CA GLU A 11 14.08 30.65 -42.03
C GLU A 11 14.73 31.46 -40.92
N VAL A 12 13.97 31.83 -39.85
CA VAL A 12 14.47 32.62 -38.73
C VAL A 12 15.54 31.86 -37.95
N LEU A 13 15.32 30.56 -37.67
CA LEU A 13 16.29 29.71 -36.97
C LEU A 13 17.63 29.59 -37.71
N VAL A 14 17.59 29.46 -39.04
CA VAL A 14 18.80 29.43 -39.87
C VAL A 14 19.46 30.81 -39.97
N LYS A 15 18.67 31.89 -40.11
CA LYS A 15 19.15 33.26 -40.26
C LYS A 15 19.80 33.81 -38.97
N LYS A 16 19.30 33.38 -37.81
CA LYS A 16 19.91 33.70 -36.48
C LYS A 16 21.12 32.83 -36.16
N GLY A 17 21.43 31.83 -36.95
CA GLY A 17 22.56 30.92 -36.71
C GLY A 17 22.33 29.93 -35.57
N SER A 18 21.09 29.84 -35.05
CA SER A 18 20.74 28.93 -33.98
C SER A 18 20.82 27.46 -34.41
N ILE A 19 20.61 27.19 -35.71
CA ILE A 19 20.67 25.86 -36.30
C ILE A 19 21.28 25.89 -37.72
N SER A 20 22.09 24.87 -38.06
CA SER A 20 22.54 24.68 -39.44
C SER A 20 21.41 24.10 -40.30
N LYS A 21 21.40 24.46 -41.59
CA LYS A 21 20.39 24.00 -42.53
C LYS A 21 20.27 22.47 -42.57
N GLU A 22 21.40 21.77 -42.45
CA GLU A 22 21.48 20.29 -42.46
C GLU A 22 20.76 19.66 -41.25
N LYS A 23 20.96 20.24 -40.04
CA LYS A 23 20.28 19.80 -38.81
C LYS A 23 18.78 20.11 -38.80
N LEU A 24 18.38 21.21 -39.44
CA LEU A 24 16.98 21.56 -39.62
C LEU A 24 16.29 20.57 -40.57
N ASP A 25 16.93 20.22 -41.71
CA ASP A 25 16.41 19.24 -42.65
C ASP A 25 16.27 17.85 -42.01
N GLU A 26 17.21 17.48 -41.14
CA GLU A 26 17.12 16.24 -40.34
C GLU A 26 15.95 16.26 -39.36
N ALA A 27 15.71 17.39 -38.70
CA ALA A 27 14.56 17.55 -37.77
C ALA A 27 13.22 17.46 -38.52
N ILE A 28 13.14 18.08 -39.72
CA ILE A 28 11.98 18.00 -40.62
C ILE A 28 11.73 16.56 -41.09
N LYS A 29 12.81 15.83 -41.43
CA LYS A 29 12.72 14.42 -41.82
C LYS A 29 12.21 13.56 -40.65
N THR A 30 12.74 13.78 -39.44
CA THR A 30 12.28 13.11 -38.23
C THR A 30 10.80 13.41 -37.92
N GLN A 31 10.34 14.65 -38.18
CA GLN A 31 8.95 15.03 -38.07
C GLN A 31 8.04 14.25 -39.03
N LYS A 32 8.46 14.06 -40.25
CA LYS A 32 7.71 13.29 -41.26
C LYS A 32 7.64 11.80 -40.93
N GLU A 33 8.68 11.23 -40.31
CA GLU A 33 8.77 9.81 -39.99
C GLU A 33 8.08 9.46 -38.65
N LYS A 34 8.20 10.31 -37.63
CA LYS A 34 7.73 10.03 -36.25
C LYS A 34 6.50 10.82 -35.83
N GLY A 35 6.06 11.79 -36.66
CA GLY A 35 5.00 12.72 -36.28
C GLY A 35 5.46 13.75 -35.25
N GLY A 36 4.52 14.55 -34.73
CA GLY A 36 4.77 15.60 -33.74
C GLY A 36 5.08 16.97 -34.37
N THR A 37 5.31 17.96 -33.50
CA THR A 37 5.56 19.34 -33.92
C THR A 37 7.06 19.60 -34.06
N LEU A 38 7.42 20.49 -35.00
CA LEU A 38 8.82 20.80 -35.29
C LEU A 38 9.51 21.42 -34.05
N SER A 39 8.82 22.30 -33.35
CA SER A 39 9.28 22.94 -32.11
C SER A 39 9.71 21.93 -31.06
N LYS A 40 8.87 20.91 -30.81
CA LYS A 40 9.12 19.86 -29.84
C LYS A 40 10.33 18.99 -30.21
N ILE A 41 10.49 18.67 -31.50
CA ILE A 41 11.62 17.88 -32.01
C ILE A 41 12.94 18.65 -31.87
N LEU A 42 12.92 19.96 -32.11
CA LEU A 42 14.11 20.81 -32.02
C LEU A 42 14.59 20.90 -30.55
N VAL A 43 13.67 21.02 -29.58
CA VAL A 43 14.00 21.05 -28.16
C VAL A 43 14.47 19.67 -27.67
N GLN A 44 13.79 18.58 -28.07
CA GLN A 44 14.15 17.22 -27.64
C GLN A 44 15.52 16.77 -28.17
N LYS A 45 15.88 17.18 -29.37
CA LYS A 45 17.22 16.93 -29.91
C LYS A 45 18.29 17.89 -29.38
N GLY A 46 17.93 18.82 -28.48
CA GLY A 46 18.84 19.81 -27.89
C GLY A 46 19.40 20.80 -28.93
N LEU A 47 18.71 20.98 -30.03
CA LEU A 47 19.14 21.85 -31.15
C LEU A 47 18.82 23.32 -30.89
N VAL A 48 17.75 23.60 -30.08
CA VAL A 48 17.32 24.93 -29.68
C VAL A 48 16.84 24.87 -28.23
N ASN A 49 17.12 25.93 -27.44
CA ASN A 49 16.63 26.04 -26.07
C ASN A 49 15.18 26.55 -26.09
N GLU A 50 14.35 26.09 -25.14
CA GLU A 50 12.94 26.49 -24.99
C GLU A 50 12.77 28.01 -24.85
N ASN A 51 13.64 28.68 -24.09
CA ASN A 51 13.64 30.14 -23.94
C ASN A 51 13.98 30.87 -25.24
N GLU A 52 14.82 30.30 -26.06
CA GLU A 52 15.18 30.84 -27.39
C GLU A 52 14.00 30.74 -28.36
N LEU A 53 13.27 29.61 -28.34
CA LEU A 53 12.03 29.47 -29.10
C LEU A 53 10.98 30.49 -28.68
N LEU A 54 10.76 30.68 -27.37
CA LEU A 54 9.86 31.70 -26.85
C LEU A 54 10.20 33.11 -27.36
N SER A 55 11.49 33.46 -27.39
CA SER A 55 11.97 34.71 -27.95
C SER A 55 11.67 34.88 -29.44
N ILE A 56 11.86 33.80 -30.21
CA ILE A 56 11.61 33.81 -31.67
C ILE A 56 10.10 33.92 -31.94
N PHE A 57 9.26 33.19 -31.20
CA PHE A 57 7.82 33.27 -31.36
C PHE A 57 7.30 34.68 -31.03
N SER A 58 7.85 35.30 -29.99
CA SER A 58 7.46 36.66 -29.56
C SER A 58 7.92 37.73 -30.56
N GLN A 59 9.21 37.72 -30.95
CA GLN A 59 9.81 38.83 -31.70
C GLN A 59 9.56 38.74 -33.20
N GLU A 60 9.57 37.53 -33.77
CA GLU A 60 9.54 37.31 -35.20
C GLU A 60 8.18 36.85 -35.73
N LEU A 61 7.39 36.14 -34.87
CA LEU A 61 6.09 35.61 -35.29
C LEU A 61 4.90 36.35 -34.62
N ASN A 62 5.18 37.35 -33.82
CA ASN A 62 4.17 38.19 -33.16
C ASN A 62 3.19 37.41 -32.25
N ILE A 63 3.65 36.31 -31.65
CA ILE A 63 2.86 35.53 -30.70
C ILE A 63 3.19 35.96 -29.26
N THR A 64 2.20 36.41 -28.50
CA THR A 64 2.42 36.98 -27.18
C THR A 64 2.83 35.91 -26.16
N PRO A 65 3.96 36.04 -25.45
CA PRO A 65 4.31 35.15 -24.35
C PRO A 65 3.51 35.51 -23.11
N ILE A 66 3.05 34.46 -22.37
CA ILE A 66 2.33 34.63 -21.12
C ILE A 66 3.03 33.85 -19.97
N ASN A 67 3.08 34.50 -18.80
CA ASN A 67 3.56 33.82 -17.58
C ASN A 67 2.36 33.36 -16.76
N LEU A 68 2.05 32.05 -16.87
CA LEU A 68 0.90 31.43 -16.22
C LEU A 68 0.99 31.44 -14.69
N ALA A 69 2.18 31.47 -14.09
CA ALA A 69 2.36 31.51 -12.65
C ALA A 69 1.84 32.81 -12.01
N LYS A 70 1.72 33.87 -12.80
CA LYS A 70 1.21 35.19 -12.37
C LYS A 70 -0.23 35.44 -12.79
N TYR A 71 -0.85 34.52 -13.50
CA TYR A 71 -2.19 34.69 -14.07
C TYR A 71 -3.20 33.79 -13.34
N LYS A 72 -4.30 34.40 -12.87
CA LYS A 72 -5.39 33.66 -12.23
C LYS A 72 -6.50 33.46 -13.26
N ILE A 73 -6.80 32.19 -13.56
CA ILE A 73 -7.81 31.79 -14.55
C ILE A 73 -9.13 31.50 -13.83
N ASP A 74 -10.23 32.01 -14.37
CA ASP A 74 -11.56 31.76 -13.82
C ASP A 74 -12.02 30.33 -14.14
N LYS A 75 -12.73 29.71 -13.17
CA LYS A 75 -13.24 28.33 -13.32
C LYS A 75 -14.20 28.18 -14.51
N GLU A 76 -14.95 29.22 -14.84
CA GLU A 76 -15.85 29.21 -16.00
C GLU A 76 -15.08 29.08 -17.33
N ILE A 77 -13.92 29.69 -17.43
CA ILE A 77 -13.04 29.63 -18.60
C ILE A 77 -12.42 28.24 -18.72
N ILE A 78 -11.95 27.69 -17.59
CA ILE A 78 -11.39 26.34 -17.53
C ILE A 78 -12.40 25.28 -18.01
N SER A 79 -13.67 25.42 -17.62
CA SER A 79 -14.72 24.47 -18.00
C SER A 79 -15.05 24.44 -19.50
N LEU A 80 -14.62 25.44 -20.28
CA LEU A 80 -14.83 25.49 -21.73
C LEU A 80 -13.97 24.50 -22.51
N VAL A 81 -12.85 24.06 -21.94
CA VAL A 81 -11.95 23.08 -22.55
C VAL A 81 -11.90 21.85 -21.65
N PRO A 82 -12.26 20.66 -22.14
CA PRO A 82 -12.15 19.43 -21.37
C PRO A 82 -10.70 19.13 -20.99
N GLU A 83 -10.50 18.63 -19.76
CA GLU A 83 -9.18 18.22 -19.23
C GLU A 83 -8.38 17.37 -20.22
N LYS A 84 -9.05 16.38 -20.85
CA LYS A 84 -8.43 15.47 -21.81
C LYS A 84 -7.78 16.21 -23.01
N ILE A 85 -8.41 17.26 -23.49
CA ILE A 85 -7.92 18.08 -24.59
C ILE A 85 -6.78 18.99 -24.11
N ALA A 86 -6.93 19.60 -22.94
CA ALA A 86 -5.91 20.43 -22.31
C ALA A 86 -4.59 19.65 -22.13
N ARG A 87 -4.68 18.41 -21.67
CA ARG A 87 -3.52 17.53 -21.49
C ARG A 87 -2.96 16.98 -22.81
N LEU A 88 -3.84 16.59 -23.75
CA LEU A 88 -3.41 16.02 -25.03
C LEU A 88 -2.53 16.96 -25.85
N TYR A 89 -2.95 18.24 -25.90
CA TYR A 89 -2.28 19.26 -26.71
C TYR A 89 -1.39 20.19 -25.91
N HIS A 90 -1.18 19.95 -24.59
CA HIS A 90 -0.40 20.81 -23.70
C HIS A 90 -0.83 22.27 -23.82
N LEU A 91 -2.09 22.53 -23.48
CA LEU A 91 -2.68 23.86 -23.56
C LEU A 91 -3.64 24.12 -22.38
N ILE A 92 -3.88 25.41 -22.11
CA ILE A 92 -4.84 25.82 -21.09
C ILE A 92 -5.58 27.10 -21.55
N PRO A 93 -6.93 27.16 -21.44
CA PRO A 93 -7.66 28.36 -21.74
C PRO A 93 -7.36 29.44 -20.67
N VAL A 94 -7.10 30.67 -21.09
CA VAL A 94 -6.67 31.76 -20.22
C VAL A 94 -7.77 32.80 -20.03
N SER A 95 -8.41 33.25 -21.12
CA SER A 95 -9.45 34.25 -21.09
C SER A 95 -10.41 34.11 -22.26
N ARG A 96 -11.59 34.74 -22.15
CA ARG A 96 -12.58 34.82 -23.24
C ARG A 96 -13.10 36.27 -23.34
N ILE A 97 -13.09 36.81 -24.55
CA ILE A 97 -13.64 38.11 -24.84
C ILE A 97 -14.56 37.99 -26.08
N GLY A 98 -15.87 38.07 -25.86
CA GLY A 98 -16.85 37.89 -26.92
C GLY A 98 -16.77 36.49 -27.54
N ASN A 99 -16.48 36.39 -28.84
CA ASN A 99 -16.36 35.16 -29.60
C ASN A 99 -14.90 34.66 -29.74
N ARG A 100 -13.95 35.27 -29.02
CA ARG A 100 -12.52 34.89 -29.04
C ARG A 100 -12.10 34.34 -27.71
N MET A 101 -11.38 33.20 -27.76
CA MET A 101 -10.79 32.56 -26.60
C MET A 101 -9.26 32.54 -26.71
N THR A 102 -8.60 33.12 -25.71
CA THR A 102 -7.15 33.07 -25.59
C THR A 102 -6.72 31.78 -24.94
N VAL A 103 -5.82 31.04 -25.60
CA VAL A 103 -5.34 29.74 -25.12
C VAL A 103 -3.82 29.74 -25.05
N ALA A 104 -3.27 29.46 -23.88
CA ALA A 104 -1.83 29.28 -23.72
C ALA A 104 -1.43 27.87 -24.16
N MET A 105 -0.43 27.78 -25.02
CA MET A 105 0.04 26.54 -25.63
C MET A 105 1.57 26.47 -25.61
N SER A 106 2.12 25.26 -25.53
CA SER A 106 3.56 25.05 -25.68
C SER A 106 4.01 25.13 -27.15
N ASP A 107 3.10 24.83 -28.07
CA ASP A 107 3.34 24.98 -29.51
C ASP A 107 2.15 25.66 -30.21
N PRO A 108 2.22 26.99 -30.42
CA PRO A 108 1.16 27.74 -31.10
C PRO A 108 1.01 27.40 -32.62
N LEU A 109 1.90 26.58 -33.18
CA LEU A 109 1.85 26.14 -34.57
C LEU A 109 1.16 24.79 -34.75
N ASP A 110 0.66 24.19 -33.70
CA ASP A 110 -0.13 22.96 -33.77
C ASP A 110 -1.55 23.25 -34.26
N ILE A 111 -1.70 23.10 -35.60
CA ILE A 111 -2.96 23.40 -36.30
C ILE A 111 -4.06 22.42 -35.83
N PHE A 112 -3.71 21.15 -35.57
CA PHE A 112 -4.68 20.16 -35.16
C PHE A 112 -5.29 20.54 -33.81
N ALA A 113 -4.47 21.00 -32.87
CA ALA A 113 -4.93 21.50 -31.59
C ALA A 113 -5.85 22.71 -31.73
N LEU A 114 -5.49 23.66 -32.61
CA LEU A 114 -6.29 24.87 -32.84
C LEU A 114 -7.64 24.55 -33.52
N ASP A 115 -7.64 23.66 -34.51
CA ASP A 115 -8.86 23.26 -35.22
C ASP A 115 -9.78 22.43 -34.31
N ASP A 116 -9.26 21.50 -33.54
CA ASP A 116 -10.03 20.72 -32.57
C ASP A 116 -10.65 21.62 -31.49
N LEU A 117 -9.91 22.58 -30.96
CA LEU A 117 -10.45 23.57 -30.01
C LEU A 117 -11.55 24.41 -30.63
N LYS A 118 -11.38 24.85 -31.88
CA LYS A 118 -12.38 25.68 -32.58
C LYS A 118 -13.67 24.90 -32.83
N ILE A 119 -13.57 23.64 -33.21
CA ILE A 119 -14.73 22.74 -33.40
C ILE A 119 -15.45 22.48 -32.07
N LEU A 120 -14.68 22.19 -31.03
CA LEU A 120 -15.22 21.84 -29.71
C LEU A 120 -15.88 23.02 -29.01
N THR A 121 -15.21 24.17 -28.99
CA THR A 121 -15.63 25.34 -28.22
C THR A 121 -16.52 26.31 -29.00
N LYS A 122 -16.48 26.24 -30.34
CA LYS A 122 -17.12 27.17 -31.29
C LYS A 122 -16.63 28.61 -31.18
N TYR A 123 -15.49 28.84 -30.52
CA TYR A 123 -14.83 30.16 -30.42
C TYR A 123 -13.69 30.26 -31.44
N GLU A 124 -13.34 31.50 -31.79
CA GLU A 124 -12.07 31.77 -32.45
C GLU A 124 -10.94 31.70 -31.43
N ILE A 125 -9.89 30.96 -31.77
CA ILE A 125 -8.79 30.70 -30.85
C ILE A 125 -7.64 31.66 -31.13
N ASP A 126 -7.24 32.44 -30.12
CA ASP A 126 -6.07 33.29 -30.11
C ASP A 126 -4.94 32.60 -29.32
N PRO A 127 -3.96 31.96 -29.99
CA PRO A 127 -2.91 31.25 -29.28
C PRO A 127 -1.89 32.23 -28.68
N VAL A 128 -1.52 31.98 -27.42
CA VAL A 128 -0.37 32.63 -26.74
C VAL A 128 0.61 31.56 -26.31
N ILE A 129 1.89 31.90 -26.19
CA ILE A 129 2.91 30.91 -25.89
C ILE A 129 3.29 30.93 -24.40
N ALA A 130 3.41 29.73 -23.80
CA ALA A 130 3.95 29.54 -22.47
C ALA A 130 4.91 28.34 -22.45
N THR A 131 5.74 28.23 -21.41
CA THR A 131 6.61 27.07 -21.25
C THR A 131 5.79 25.81 -20.98
N ASP A 132 6.25 24.66 -21.49
CA ASP A 132 5.58 23.38 -21.27
C ASP A 132 5.44 23.09 -19.75
N LYS A 133 6.47 23.45 -18.98
CA LYS A 133 6.49 23.34 -17.51
C LYS A 133 5.37 24.16 -16.84
N ASP A 134 5.17 25.41 -17.26
CA ASP A 134 4.14 26.28 -16.68
C ASP A 134 2.74 25.83 -17.07
N ILE A 135 2.56 25.31 -18.28
CA ILE A 135 1.28 24.73 -18.74
C ILE A 135 0.93 23.50 -17.93
N ILE A 136 1.85 22.55 -17.77
CA ILE A 136 1.63 21.33 -16.98
C ILE A 136 1.29 21.67 -15.52
N ALA A 137 2.03 22.62 -14.91
CA ALA A 137 1.76 23.07 -13.56
C ALA A 137 0.37 23.72 -13.43
N SER A 138 -0.04 24.50 -14.44
CA SER A 138 -1.35 25.13 -14.47
C SER A 138 -2.47 24.12 -14.70
N ILE A 139 -2.27 23.13 -15.57
CA ILE A 139 -3.24 22.03 -15.76
C ILE A 139 -3.43 21.27 -14.44
N ALA A 140 -2.35 20.92 -13.74
CA ALA A 140 -2.43 20.27 -12.43
C ALA A 140 -3.18 21.13 -11.38
N THR A 141 -2.99 22.43 -11.41
CA THR A 141 -3.63 23.37 -10.47
C THR A 141 -5.14 23.53 -10.72
N TYR A 142 -5.56 23.61 -11.98
CA TYR A 142 -6.94 23.95 -12.33
C TYR A 142 -7.82 22.76 -12.67
N TYR A 143 -7.27 21.68 -13.22
CA TYR A 143 -8.00 20.44 -13.51
C TYR A 143 -7.75 19.32 -12.49
N GLY A 144 -6.80 19.50 -11.56
CA GLY A 144 -6.37 18.51 -10.59
C GLY A 144 -5.10 17.76 -10.98
N GLU A 145 -4.46 17.11 -10.01
CA GLU A 145 -3.33 16.24 -10.29
C GLU A 145 -3.82 15.03 -11.10
N GLU A 146 -3.08 14.67 -12.13
CA GLU A 146 -3.38 13.53 -12.99
C GLU A 146 -3.50 12.26 -12.14
N THR A 147 -4.68 11.65 -12.07
CA THR A 147 -4.77 10.22 -11.77
C THR A 147 -3.95 9.54 -12.85
N LEU A 148 -2.79 8.98 -12.47
CA LEU A 148 -1.82 8.38 -13.37
C LEU A 148 -2.53 7.37 -14.28
N SER A 149 -2.77 7.74 -15.53
CA SER A 149 -3.29 6.78 -16.50
C SER A 149 -2.16 5.82 -16.85
N ILE A 150 -2.39 4.54 -16.64
CA ILE A 150 -1.43 3.46 -16.95
C ILE A 150 -0.95 3.55 -18.40
N ASP A 151 -1.78 4.03 -19.31
CA ASP A 151 -1.42 4.22 -20.73
C ASP A 151 -0.22 5.16 -20.96
N LYS A 152 -0.02 6.17 -20.10
CA LYS A 152 1.18 7.03 -20.15
C LYS A 152 2.39 6.36 -19.49
N ILE A 153 2.17 5.70 -18.36
CA ILE A 153 3.24 4.97 -17.66
C ILE A 153 3.79 3.86 -18.56
N VAL A 154 2.92 3.15 -19.29
CA VAL A 154 3.32 2.11 -20.27
C VAL A 154 4.18 2.68 -21.40
N LYS A 155 4.02 3.96 -21.76
CA LYS A 155 4.85 4.61 -22.81
C LYS A 155 6.19 5.13 -22.29
N ASP A 156 6.27 5.53 -21.01
CA ASP A 156 7.43 6.23 -20.44
C ASP A 156 8.34 5.34 -19.59
N VAL A 157 7.87 4.16 -19.14
CA VAL A 157 8.69 3.24 -18.36
C VAL A 157 9.63 2.47 -19.28
N LYS A 158 10.90 2.83 -19.22
CA LYS A 158 12.02 1.90 -19.53
C LYS A 158 11.95 0.86 -18.42
N GLY A 159 11.54 -0.36 -18.78
CA GLY A 159 11.16 -1.40 -17.84
C GLY A 159 12.26 -1.70 -16.82
N ASP A 160 11.94 -1.60 -15.54
CA ASP A 160 12.50 -2.50 -14.55
C ASP A 160 11.88 -3.87 -14.89
N GLU A 161 12.68 -4.78 -15.40
CA GLU A 161 12.22 -6.10 -15.84
C GLU A 161 11.71 -6.87 -14.64
N LEU A 162 10.38 -7.08 -14.59
CA LEU A 162 9.79 -8.07 -13.69
C LEU A 162 10.03 -9.45 -14.32
N GLU A 163 10.86 -10.25 -13.68
CA GLU A 163 11.12 -11.62 -14.07
C GLU A 163 10.09 -12.52 -13.38
N LEU A 164 9.21 -13.15 -14.18
CA LEU A 164 8.33 -14.21 -13.68
C LEU A 164 9.18 -15.45 -13.44
N LEU A 165 9.15 -15.94 -12.21
CA LEU A 165 9.73 -17.22 -11.87
C LEU A 165 8.74 -18.33 -12.27
N SER A 166 9.10 -19.13 -13.28
CA SER A 166 8.28 -20.26 -13.74
C SER A 166 8.13 -21.31 -12.64
N ASN A 167 6.89 -21.72 -12.38
CA ASN A 167 6.65 -23.02 -11.75
C ASN A 167 6.93 -24.11 -12.80
N GLU A 168 7.75 -25.11 -12.47
CA GLU A 168 8.24 -26.16 -13.37
C GLU A 168 7.16 -27.19 -13.78
N ASP A 169 5.91 -26.84 -14.00
CA ASP A 169 4.88 -27.80 -14.43
C ASP A 169 3.77 -27.17 -15.31
N ALA A 170 4.09 -26.26 -16.23
CA ALA A 170 3.08 -25.74 -17.16
C ALA A 170 3.01 -26.61 -18.42
N GLU A 171 2.25 -27.69 -18.39
CA GLU A 171 1.84 -28.42 -19.60
C GLU A 171 0.80 -27.64 -20.41
N ARG A 172 0.97 -27.71 -21.71
CA ARG A 172 0.29 -27.13 -22.87
C ARG A 172 -1.22 -26.98 -22.73
N PHE A 173 -1.69 -25.74 -22.75
CA PHE A 173 -3.09 -25.40 -22.98
C PHE A 173 -3.32 -24.83 -24.38
N ASP A 174 -4.46 -25.23 -24.97
CA ASP A 174 -4.93 -24.78 -26.28
C ASP A 174 -5.27 -23.28 -26.23
N VAL A 175 -4.61 -22.50 -27.08
CA VAL A 175 -4.56 -21.05 -26.97
C VAL A 175 -5.86 -20.43 -27.49
N SER A 176 -6.77 -20.09 -26.58
CA SER A 176 -7.97 -19.31 -26.93
C SER A 176 -7.63 -17.89 -27.40
N THR A 177 -8.55 -17.26 -28.13
CA THR A 177 -8.38 -15.86 -28.61
C THR A 177 -8.04 -14.89 -27.47
N LEU A 178 -8.61 -15.11 -26.27
CA LEU A 178 -8.35 -14.31 -25.06
C LEU A 178 -6.93 -14.49 -24.54
N ALA A 179 -6.38 -15.72 -24.61
CA ALA A 179 -5.00 -15.97 -24.23
C ALA A 179 -4.01 -15.26 -25.19
N ILE A 180 -4.32 -15.24 -26.50
CA ILE A 180 -3.53 -14.50 -27.49
C ILE A 180 -3.58 -12.99 -27.22
N GLU A 181 -4.75 -12.45 -26.86
CA GLU A 181 -4.88 -11.03 -26.52
C GLU A 181 -4.15 -10.66 -25.24
N SER A 182 -4.15 -11.52 -24.22
CA SER A 182 -3.44 -11.31 -22.96
C SER A 182 -1.91 -11.32 -23.12
N GLN A 183 -1.39 -11.93 -24.19
CA GLN A 183 0.04 -11.99 -24.51
C GLN A 183 0.51 -10.81 -25.39
N LYS A 184 -0.37 -9.90 -25.80
CA LYS A 184 0.04 -8.70 -26.53
C LYS A 184 0.93 -7.83 -25.63
N ALA A 185 2.04 -7.35 -26.16
CA ALA A 185 3.02 -6.54 -25.44
C ALA A 185 2.43 -5.37 -24.62
N PRO A 186 1.37 -4.66 -25.05
CA PRO A 186 0.74 -3.62 -24.24
C PRO A 186 0.06 -4.15 -22.98
N ILE A 187 -0.60 -5.31 -23.04
CA ILE A 187 -1.29 -5.92 -21.86
C ILE A 187 -0.28 -6.44 -20.86
N LEU A 188 0.79 -7.08 -21.32
CA LEU A 188 1.90 -7.53 -20.46
C LEU A 188 2.46 -6.36 -19.66
N LYS A 189 2.86 -5.28 -20.37
CA LYS A 189 3.38 -4.06 -19.73
C LYS A 189 2.38 -3.42 -18.76
N MET A 190 1.09 -3.47 -19.08
CA MET A 190 0.05 -2.90 -18.22
C MET A 190 -0.05 -3.64 -16.88
N VAL A 191 -0.05 -4.98 -16.89
CA VAL A 191 -0.04 -5.80 -15.67
C VAL A 191 1.27 -5.62 -14.90
N ASP A 192 2.41 -5.57 -15.60
CA ASP A 192 3.72 -5.34 -14.98
C ASP A 192 3.78 -3.97 -14.28
N VAL A 193 3.23 -2.92 -14.90
CA VAL A 193 3.11 -1.58 -14.28
C VAL A 193 2.20 -1.62 -13.05
N ILE A 194 1.05 -2.28 -13.11
CA ILE A 194 0.15 -2.41 -11.95
C ILE A 194 0.89 -3.05 -10.77
N ILE A 195 1.63 -4.12 -11.02
CA ILE A 195 2.37 -4.84 -9.98
C ILE A 195 3.56 -4.03 -9.48
N SER A 196 4.41 -3.52 -10.38
CA SER A 196 5.62 -2.77 -10.00
C SER A 196 5.29 -1.50 -9.20
N GLU A 197 4.26 -0.74 -9.60
CA GLU A 197 3.80 0.43 -8.86
C GLU A 197 3.21 0.08 -7.50
N ALA A 198 2.48 -1.03 -7.38
CA ALA A 198 2.00 -1.53 -6.10
C ALA A 198 3.17 -1.84 -5.15
N LEU A 199 4.22 -2.49 -5.65
CA LEU A 199 5.43 -2.82 -4.89
C LEU A 199 6.21 -1.56 -4.48
N LYS A 200 6.42 -0.62 -5.40
CA LYS A 200 7.06 0.69 -5.11
C LYS A 200 6.30 1.47 -4.04
N ARG A 201 4.97 1.42 -4.05
CA ARG A 201 4.10 2.05 -3.05
C ARG A 201 3.89 1.21 -1.79
N ARG A 202 4.49 0.02 -1.71
CA ARG A 202 4.39 -0.91 -0.57
C ARG A 202 2.95 -1.31 -0.26
N ALA A 203 2.17 -1.56 -1.31
CA ALA A 203 0.82 -2.07 -1.16
C ALA A 203 0.84 -3.48 -0.55
N SER A 204 -0.07 -3.75 0.36
CA SER A 204 -0.31 -5.11 0.89
C SER A 204 -1.23 -5.92 -0.01
N ASP A 205 -2.16 -5.26 -0.70
CA ASP A 205 -3.11 -5.90 -1.60
C ASP A 205 -3.35 -5.01 -2.84
N ILE A 206 -3.50 -5.64 -4.00
CA ILE A 206 -3.89 -5.02 -5.26
C ILE A 206 -5.30 -5.50 -5.57
N HIS A 207 -6.21 -4.57 -5.77
CA HIS A 207 -7.60 -4.85 -6.14
C HIS A 207 -7.83 -4.43 -7.58
N VAL A 208 -8.23 -5.38 -8.42
CA VAL A 208 -8.65 -5.18 -9.81
C VAL A 208 -10.15 -5.40 -9.86
N GLU A 209 -10.91 -4.33 -10.05
CA GLU A 209 -12.36 -4.32 -9.83
C GLU A 209 -13.11 -3.91 -11.10
N PRO A 210 -13.87 -4.83 -11.71
CA PRO A 210 -14.71 -4.51 -12.87
C PRO A 210 -15.87 -3.63 -12.44
N MET A 211 -15.98 -2.47 -13.09
CA MET A 211 -17.10 -1.54 -12.95
C MET A 211 -17.98 -1.63 -14.21
N GLU A 212 -19.07 -0.87 -14.25
CA GLU A 212 -19.95 -0.84 -15.40
C GLU A 212 -19.23 -0.33 -16.67
N THR A 213 -18.47 0.76 -16.54
CA THR A 213 -17.84 1.47 -17.66
C THR A 213 -16.34 1.23 -17.81
N ASP A 214 -15.67 0.78 -16.75
CA ASP A 214 -14.22 0.66 -16.70
C ASP A 214 -13.74 -0.49 -15.80
N LEU A 215 -12.42 -0.64 -15.68
CA LEU A 215 -11.75 -1.54 -14.75
C LEU A 215 -10.95 -0.70 -13.76
N ARG A 216 -11.41 -0.62 -12.50
CA ARG A 216 -10.79 0.17 -11.44
C ARG A 216 -9.67 -0.60 -10.77
N ILE A 217 -8.51 0.05 -10.60
CA ILE A 217 -7.36 -0.48 -9.87
C ILE A 217 -7.20 0.28 -8.56
N ARG A 218 -7.17 -0.45 -7.43
CA ARG A 218 -6.92 0.12 -6.10
C ARG A 218 -5.81 -0.63 -5.39
N TYR A 219 -5.04 0.09 -4.60
CA TYR A 219 -4.01 -0.48 -3.73
C TYR A 219 -4.40 -0.31 -2.28
N ARG A 220 -4.15 -1.34 -1.47
CA ARG A 220 -4.21 -1.22 -0.01
C ARG A 220 -2.82 -0.84 0.51
N ILE A 221 -2.67 0.40 0.95
CA ILE A 221 -1.42 0.95 1.48
C ILE A 221 -1.64 1.30 2.95
N ASP A 222 -0.79 0.77 3.83
CA ASP A 222 -0.89 0.98 5.28
C ASP A 222 -2.31 0.71 5.85
N GLY A 223 -3.01 -0.30 5.29
CA GLY A 223 -4.34 -0.73 5.69
C GLY A 223 -5.51 0.00 5.01
N ALA A 224 -5.28 1.12 4.33
CA ALA A 224 -6.30 1.89 3.62
C ALA A 224 -6.29 1.58 2.12
N LEU A 225 -7.48 1.48 1.51
CA LEU A 225 -7.62 1.39 0.05
C LEU A 225 -7.46 2.78 -0.56
N THR A 226 -6.58 2.86 -1.55
CA THR A 226 -6.32 4.08 -2.33
C THR A 226 -6.52 3.76 -3.80
N GLU A 227 -7.22 4.60 -4.51
CA GLU A 227 -7.40 4.47 -5.95
C GLU A 227 -6.10 4.78 -6.67
N PHE A 228 -5.75 3.92 -7.63
CA PHE A 228 -4.55 4.09 -8.42
C PHE A 228 -4.88 4.54 -9.84
N SER A 229 -5.78 3.83 -10.53
CA SER A 229 -6.11 4.13 -11.93
C SER A 229 -7.39 3.45 -12.37
N HIS A 230 -7.92 3.91 -13.50
CA HIS A 230 -9.01 3.30 -14.25
C HIS A 230 -8.50 2.88 -15.64
N LEU A 231 -8.78 1.65 -16.02
CA LEU A 231 -8.48 1.11 -17.34
C LEU A 231 -9.74 1.07 -18.20
N PRO A 232 -9.63 1.25 -19.52
CA PRO A 232 -10.77 1.06 -20.41
C PRO A 232 -11.39 -0.33 -20.26
N LYS A 233 -12.70 -0.41 -20.32
CA LYS A 233 -13.46 -1.68 -20.24
C LYS A 233 -12.98 -2.71 -21.27
N SER A 234 -12.53 -2.26 -22.44
CA SER A 234 -12.00 -3.13 -23.51
C SER A 234 -10.77 -3.94 -23.08
N ASN A 235 -10.00 -3.47 -22.08
CA ASN A 235 -8.80 -4.16 -21.60
C ASN A 235 -9.10 -5.15 -20.47
N GLN A 236 -10.32 -5.14 -19.92
CA GLN A 236 -10.71 -5.92 -18.75
C GLN A 236 -10.39 -7.40 -18.92
N ASN A 237 -10.94 -8.04 -19.95
CA ASN A 237 -10.80 -9.48 -20.12
C ASN A 237 -9.34 -9.89 -20.34
N ALA A 238 -8.59 -9.11 -21.11
CA ALA A 238 -7.18 -9.40 -21.38
C ALA A 238 -6.30 -9.28 -20.13
N VAL A 239 -6.54 -8.25 -19.27
CA VAL A 239 -5.84 -8.07 -17.99
C VAL A 239 -6.17 -9.21 -17.02
N LEU A 240 -7.46 -9.55 -16.88
CA LEU A 240 -7.91 -10.64 -16.01
C LEU A 240 -7.33 -11.99 -16.46
N THR A 241 -7.40 -12.29 -17.77
CA THR A 241 -6.81 -13.52 -18.33
C THR A 241 -5.31 -13.59 -18.08
N ARG A 242 -4.57 -12.47 -18.23
CA ARG A 242 -3.14 -12.41 -17.93
C ARG A 242 -2.84 -12.73 -16.48
N ILE A 243 -3.61 -12.16 -15.53
CA ILE A 243 -3.44 -12.43 -14.11
C ILE A 243 -3.75 -13.91 -13.80
N LYS A 244 -4.80 -14.48 -14.40
CA LYS A 244 -5.13 -15.91 -14.25
C LYS A 244 -4.01 -16.82 -14.75
N ILE A 245 -3.46 -16.55 -15.94
CA ILE A 245 -2.32 -17.29 -16.49
C ILE A 245 -1.11 -17.22 -15.55
N MET A 246 -0.77 -16.03 -15.06
CA MET A 246 0.34 -15.85 -14.13
C MET A 246 0.14 -16.63 -12.82
N SER A 247 -1.11 -16.82 -12.41
CA SER A 247 -1.50 -17.44 -11.13
C SER A 247 -1.84 -18.93 -11.23
N ASP A 248 -1.65 -19.54 -12.41
CA ASP A 248 -2.00 -20.94 -12.69
C ASP A 248 -3.48 -21.27 -12.43
N MET A 249 -4.36 -20.37 -12.89
CA MET A 249 -5.82 -20.50 -12.80
C MET A 249 -6.45 -20.86 -14.14
N ASP A 250 -7.60 -21.50 -14.11
CA ASP A 250 -8.40 -21.79 -15.31
C ASP A 250 -8.95 -20.49 -15.93
N ILE A 251 -8.49 -20.18 -17.15
CA ILE A 251 -8.93 -19.00 -17.91
C ILE A 251 -10.30 -19.16 -18.55
N THR A 252 -10.82 -20.40 -18.62
CA THR A 252 -12.13 -20.70 -19.21
C THR A 252 -13.26 -20.65 -18.21
N GLU A 253 -12.99 -20.82 -16.92
CA GLU A 253 -13.96 -20.73 -15.84
C GLU A 253 -13.98 -19.34 -15.21
N TRP A 254 -15.09 -18.64 -15.34
CA TRP A 254 -15.34 -17.25 -14.88
C TRP A 254 -16.57 -17.11 -13.97
N ARG A 255 -17.25 -18.24 -13.71
CA ARG A 255 -18.49 -18.29 -12.90
C ARG A 255 -18.25 -18.72 -11.47
N LEU A 256 -17.07 -19.30 -11.20
CA LEU A 256 -16.69 -19.80 -9.88
C LEU A 256 -15.47 -19.04 -9.34
N PRO A 257 -15.40 -18.82 -8.02
CA PRO A 257 -14.19 -18.30 -7.40
C PRO A 257 -12.99 -19.23 -7.64
N GLN A 258 -11.82 -18.66 -7.84
CA GLN A 258 -10.56 -19.38 -7.98
C GLN A 258 -9.49 -18.74 -7.12
N ASP A 259 -8.59 -19.56 -6.60
CA ASP A 259 -7.39 -19.13 -5.87
C ASP A 259 -6.14 -19.65 -6.58
N GLY A 260 -5.11 -18.81 -6.64
CA GLY A 260 -3.85 -19.14 -7.27
C GLY A 260 -2.69 -18.37 -6.66
N ARG A 261 -1.50 -18.59 -7.20
CA ARG A 261 -0.28 -17.96 -6.70
C ARG A 261 0.73 -17.78 -7.83
N PHE A 262 1.53 -16.73 -7.75
CA PHE A 262 2.68 -16.55 -8.62
C PHE A 262 3.80 -15.83 -7.87
N LYS A 263 5.00 -15.89 -8.41
CA LYS A 263 6.19 -15.22 -7.88
C LYS A 263 6.75 -14.25 -8.91
N VAL A 264 7.21 -13.10 -8.44
CA VAL A 264 7.96 -12.16 -9.25
C VAL A 264 9.29 -11.84 -8.58
N ARG A 265 10.30 -11.58 -9.39
CA ARG A 265 11.55 -11.01 -8.92
C ARG A 265 11.58 -9.52 -9.33
N MET A 266 11.78 -8.66 -8.35
CA MET A 266 11.99 -7.23 -8.57
C MET A 266 13.29 -6.80 -7.89
N GLU A 267 14.25 -6.33 -8.68
CA GLU A 267 15.63 -6.14 -8.21
C GLU A 267 16.20 -7.48 -7.69
N GLU A 268 16.71 -7.54 -6.47
CA GLU A 268 17.21 -8.78 -5.83
C GLU A 268 16.19 -9.44 -4.88
N ARG A 269 14.90 -9.01 -4.91
CA ARG A 269 13.87 -9.49 -3.98
C ARG A 269 12.88 -10.41 -4.69
N GLU A 270 12.61 -11.56 -4.10
CA GLU A 270 11.52 -12.43 -4.49
C GLU A 270 10.26 -12.08 -3.71
N ILE A 271 9.18 -11.88 -4.42
CA ILE A 271 7.88 -11.49 -3.88
C ILE A 271 6.85 -12.51 -4.34
N ASP A 272 6.19 -13.13 -3.38
CA ASP A 272 5.09 -14.06 -3.63
C ASP A 272 3.76 -13.30 -3.71
N PHE A 273 2.86 -13.72 -4.59
CA PHE A 273 1.50 -13.22 -4.69
C PHE A 273 0.51 -14.35 -4.49
N ARG A 274 -0.45 -14.13 -3.58
CA ARG A 274 -1.67 -14.94 -3.49
C ARG A 274 -2.79 -14.19 -4.20
N VAL A 275 -3.44 -14.87 -5.12
CA VAL A 275 -4.45 -14.27 -6.00
C VAL A 275 -5.76 -14.99 -5.78
N SER A 276 -6.82 -14.22 -5.59
CA SER A 276 -8.17 -14.75 -5.51
C SER A 276 -9.06 -14.01 -6.50
N THR A 277 -9.87 -14.76 -7.25
CA THR A 277 -10.87 -14.24 -8.17
C THR A 277 -12.28 -14.49 -7.64
N LEU A 278 -13.17 -13.53 -7.88
CA LEU A 278 -14.57 -13.61 -7.50
C LEU A 278 -15.46 -13.10 -8.63
N PRO A 279 -16.43 -13.91 -9.12
CA PRO A 279 -17.39 -13.47 -10.11
C PRO A 279 -18.29 -12.34 -9.58
N LEU A 280 -18.45 -11.29 -10.38
CA LEU A 280 -19.34 -10.15 -10.11
C LEU A 280 -20.24 -9.89 -11.34
N VAL A 281 -21.22 -8.97 -11.18
CA VAL A 281 -22.16 -8.60 -12.25
C VAL A 281 -21.44 -8.05 -13.50
N HIS A 282 -20.37 -7.30 -13.32
CA HIS A 282 -19.63 -6.64 -14.41
C HIS A 282 -18.35 -7.37 -14.86
N GLY A 283 -18.12 -8.58 -14.36
CA GLY A 283 -16.94 -9.42 -14.64
C GLY A 283 -16.32 -9.98 -13.35
N GLU A 284 -15.09 -10.49 -13.40
CA GLU A 284 -14.42 -11.04 -12.22
C GLU A 284 -13.60 -9.97 -11.51
N LYS A 285 -13.77 -9.88 -10.20
CA LYS A 285 -12.86 -9.12 -9.32
C LYS A 285 -11.65 -9.97 -9.01
N VAL A 286 -10.47 -9.36 -9.05
CA VAL A 286 -9.21 -10.00 -8.61
C VAL A 286 -8.65 -9.23 -7.43
N VAL A 287 -8.18 -9.99 -6.43
CA VAL A 287 -7.40 -9.46 -5.30
C VAL A 287 -6.07 -10.20 -5.27
N MET A 288 -4.97 -9.47 -5.38
CA MET A 288 -3.62 -10.02 -5.27
C MET A 288 -2.99 -9.53 -3.97
N ARG A 289 -2.74 -10.44 -3.04
CA ARG A 289 -2.03 -10.15 -1.79
C ARG A 289 -0.54 -10.26 -2.00
N VAL A 290 0.19 -9.22 -1.60
CA VAL A 290 1.65 -9.14 -1.71
C VAL A 290 2.28 -9.76 -0.47
N LEU A 291 3.16 -10.74 -0.66
CA LEU A 291 3.89 -11.44 0.39
C LEU A 291 5.40 -11.20 0.18
N ASP A 292 5.90 -10.11 0.77
CA ASP A 292 7.33 -9.75 0.67
C ASP A 292 8.13 -10.47 1.77
N LYS A 293 8.99 -11.42 1.36
CA LYS A 293 9.85 -12.19 2.26
C LYS A 293 10.87 -11.34 3.02
N SER A 294 11.20 -10.14 2.54
CA SER A 294 12.14 -9.26 3.23
C SER A 294 11.61 -8.76 4.59
N SER A 295 10.30 -8.79 4.77
CA SER A 295 9.63 -8.40 6.03
C SER A 295 9.73 -9.44 7.16
N ILE A 296 10.23 -10.65 6.89
CA ILE A 296 10.27 -11.78 7.84
C ILE A 296 11.37 -11.61 8.90
N LYS A 297 12.49 -11.00 8.53
CA LYS A 297 13.65 -10.82 9.43
C LYS A 297 13.53 -9.59 10.34
N VAL A 298 12.29 -9.17 10.61
CA VAL A 298 12.07 -8.04 11.50
C VAL A 298 12.16 -8.53 12.94
N SER A 299 13.19 -8.11 13.64
CA SER A 299 13.29 -8.36 15.09
C SER A 299 12.21 -7.58 15.85
N PRO A 300 11.74 -8.05 17.02
CA PRO A 300 10.70 -7.38 17.81
C PRO A 300 10.99 -5.91 18.10
N GLU A 301 12.27 -5.54 18.23
CA GLU A 301 12.71 -4.15 18.44
C GLU A 301 12.32 -3.23 17.29
N LYS A 302 12.26 -3.77 16.07
CA LYS A 302 11.87 -3.03 14.85
C LYS A 302 10.36 -2.97 14.62
N LEU A 303 9.58 -3.80 15.34
CA LEU A 303 8.11 -3.78 15.25
C LEU A 303 7.50 -2.52 15.88
N GLY A 304 8.29 -1.78 16.66
CA GLY A 304 7.90 -0.50 17.23
C GLY A 304 7.27 -0.60 18.61
N PHE A 305 7.50 -1.71 19.31
CA PHE A 305 7.04 -1.89 20.69
C PHE A 305 7.71 -0.89 21.64
N LEU A 306 6.97 -0.47 22.65
CA LEU A 306 7.55 0.30 23.75
C LEU A 306 8.53 -0.58 24.55
N PRO A 307 9.60 0.00 25.14
CA PRO A 307 10.62 -0.76 25.88
C PRO A 307 10.03 -1.69 26.93
N LYS A 308 9.07 -1.21 27.74
CA LYS A 308 8.40 -2.01 28.77
C LYS A 308 7.66 -3.22 28.19
N THR A 309 6.87 -3.02 27.14
CA THR A 309 6.10 -4.11 26.53
C THR A 309 6.99 -5.13 25.83
N LEU A 310 8.15 -4.68 25.32
CA LEU A 310 9.15 -5.56 24.73
C LEU A 310 9.87 -6.42 25.79
N GLU A 311 10.17 -5.85 26.94
CA GLU A 311 10.78 -6.56 28.07
C GLU A 311 9.85 -7.65 28.61
N GLU A 312 8.60 -7.31 28.86
CA GLU A 312 7.56 -8.26 29.30
C GLU A 312 7.39 -9.41 28.29
N LEU A 313 7.41 -9.11 26.98
CA LEU A 313 7.34 -10.13 25.93
C LEU A 313 8.57 -11.04 25.96
N ARG A 314 9.79 -10.50 26.10
CA ARG A 314 11.01 -11.29 26.19
C ARG A 314 11.03 -12.19 27.42
N GLU A 315 10.57 -11.72 28.56
CA GLU A 315 10.43 -12.52 29.78
C GLU A 315 9.43 -13.68 29.53
N ALA A 316 8.31 -13.40 28.91
CA ALA A 316 7.28 -14.41 28.63
C ALA A 316 7.77 -15.53 27.71
N ILE A 317 8.50 -15.20 26.63
CA ILE A 317 9.04 -16.21 25.68
C ILE A 317 10.26 -16.97 26.21
N SER A 318 10.87 -16.51 27.29
CA SER A 318 11.97 -17.22 27.94
C SER A 318 11.49 -18.36 28.87
N LYS A 319 10.19 -18.44 29.14
CA LYS A 319 9.62 -19.52 29.94
C LYS A 319 9.78 -20.86 29.23
N PRO A 320 10.09 -21.93 29.95
CA PRO A 320 10.37 -23.24 29.34
C PRO A 320 9.10 -23.92 28.78
N TYR A 321 7.93 -23.62 29.35
CA TYR A 321 6.64 -24.17 28.94
C TYR A 321 5.49 -23.24 29.28
N GLY A 322 4.34 -23.53 28.73
CA GLY A 322 3.12 -22.75 28.91
C GLY A 322 2.56 -22.23 27.58
N MET A 323 1.41 -21.61 27.66
CA MET A 323 0.72 -21.08 26.49
C MET A 323 0.92 -19.55 26.40
N PHE A 324 1.48 -19.10 25.29
CA PHE A 324 1.64 -17.71 24.88
C PHE A 324 0.62 -17.38 23.79
N LEU A 325 -0.24 -16.41 24.00
CA LEU A 325 -1.29 -16.04 23.05
C LEU A 325 -1.10 -14.63 22.51
N VAL A 326 -1.21 -14.48 21.19
CA VAL A 326 -1.32 -13.18 20.54
C VAL A 326 -2.75 -13.00 20.02
N THR A 327 -3.42 -11.95 20.45
CA THR A 327 -4.80 -11.70 20.07
C THR A 327 -4.98 -10.39 19.31
N GLY A 328 -6.06 -10.29 18.56
CA GLY A 328 -6.41 -9.10 17.76
C GLY A 328 -7.16 -9.44 16.48
N PRO A 329 -7.74 -8.45 15.79
CA PRO A 329 -8.44 -8.65 14.52
C PRO A 329 -7.49 -9.09 13.39
N THR A 330 -8.09 -9.47 12.28
CA THR A 330 -7.34 -9.74 11.03
C THR A 330 -6.55 -8.49 10.62
N GLY A 331 -5.29 -8.70 10.24
CA GLY A 331 -4.40 -7.59 9.82
C GLY A 331 -3.78 -6.80 10.97
N SER A 332 -3.91 -7.23 12.24
CA SER A 332 -3.22 -6.59 13.37
C SER A 332 -1.73 -6.95 13.48
N GLY A 333 -1.21 -7.82 12.63
CA GLY A 333 0.21 -8.20 12.59
C GLY A 333 0.57 -9.39 13.48
N LYS A 334 -0.38 -10.19 13.96
CA LYS A 334 -0.17 -11.34 14.85
C LYS A 334 0.88 -12.33 14.31
N SER A 335 0.72 -12.76 13.05
CA SER A 335 1.65 -13.71 12.41
C SER A 335 3.07 -13.15 12.34
N THR A 336 3.22 -11.84 12.01
CA THR A 336 4.53 -11.18 11.99
C THR A 336 5.20 -11.21 13.35
N THR A 337 4.44 -10.96 14.42
CA THR A 337 4.94 -11.00 15.81
C THR A 337 5.32 -12.42 16.20
N LEU A 338 4.47 -13.43 15.92
CA LEU A 338 4.80 -14.84 16.20
C LEU A 338 6.04 -15.30 15.42
N TYR A 339 6.16 -14.95 14.15
CA TYR A 339 7.34 -15.30 13.34
C TYR A 339 8.62 -14.62 13.86
N SER A 340 8.49 -13.37 14.32
CA SER A 340 9.59 -12.67 14.98
C SER A 340 10.03 -13.35 16.29
N ILE A 341 9.08 -13.85 17.08
CA ILE A 341 9.33 -14.64 18.28
C ILE A 341 9.99 -15.98 17.91
N LEU A 342 9.44 -16.70 16.94
CA LEU A 342 10.00 -17.97 16.47
C LEU A 342 11.44 -17.82 16.00
N ASN A 343 11.77 -16.73 15.30
CA ASN A 343 13.16 -16.45 14.88
C ASN A 343 14.12 -16.25 16.06
N ILE A 344 13.66 -15.66 17.18
CA ILE A 344 14.48 -15.53 18.40
C ILE A 344 14.70 -16.90 19.06
N LEU A 345 13.65 -17.72 19.10
CA LEU A 345 13.66 -19.02 19.76
C LEU A 345 14.35 -20.11 18.94
N ASN A 346 14.55 -19.88 17.64
CA ASN A 346 15.08 -20.85 16.69
C ASN A 346 16.61 -20.99 16.88
N THR A 347 16.99 -21.96 17.68
CA THR A 347 18.37 -22.37 17.90
C THR A 347 18.52 -23.85 17.49
N PRO A 348 19.75 -24.32 17.16
CA PRO A 348 19.98 -25.70 16.75
C PRO A 348 19.56 -26.76 17.78
N GLU A 349 19.47 -26.37 19.05
CA GLU A 349 19.11 -27.26 20.17
C GLU A 349 17.61 -27.44 20.36
N LYS A 350 16.78 -26.65 19.67
CA LYS A 350 15.32 -26.64 19.85
C LYS A 350 14.58 -27.19 18.64
N ASN A 351 13.72 -28.16 18.90
CA ASN A 351 12.77 -28.66 17.91
C ASN A 351 11.53 -27.79 17.89
N ILE A 352 11.37 -27.00 16.83
CA ILE A 352 10.24 -26.09 16.63
C ILE A 352 9.35 -26.62 15.52
N VAL A 353 8.05 -26.79 15.81
CA VAL A 353 7.05 -27.22 14.84
C VAL A 353 5.89 -26.24 14.77
N THR A 354 5.36 -26.01 13.57
CA THR A 354 4.20 -25.13 13.38
C THR A 354 3.12 -25.80 12.55
N ILE A 355 1.84 -25.48 12.83
CA ILE A 355 0.71 -25.78 11.98
C ILE A 355 -0.07 -24.53 11.65
N GLU A 356 -0.29 -24.25 10.36
CA GLU A 356 -0.75 -22.96 9.85
C GLU A 356 -1.77 -23.12 8.71
N ASP A 357 -2.62 -22.11 8.54
CA ASP A 357 -3.65 -22.07 7.49
C ASP A 357 -3.75 -20.68 6.84
N PRO A 358 -2.99 -20.44 5.77
CA PRO A 358 -1.83 -21.20 5.30
C PRO A 358 -0.50 -20.74 5.92
N ILE A 359 0.61 -21.41 5.60
CA ILE A 359 1.96 -20.90 5.91
C ILE A 359 2.17 -19.60 5.16
N GLU A 360 2.46 -18.52 5.89
CA GLU A 360 2.69 -17.21 5.27
C GLU A 360 4.09 -17.14 4.63
N TYR A 361 5.10 -17.66 5.32
CA TYR A 361 6.49 -17.67 4.89
C TYR A 361 7.21 -18.91 5.42
N GLU A 362 8.16 -19.43 4.65
CA GLU A 362 9.05 -20.51 5.08
C GLU A 362 10.14 -19.96 6.00
N LEU A 363 10.31 -20.58 7.16
CA LEU A 363 11.35 -20.26 8.15
C LEU A 363 12.40 -21.38 8.17
N MET A 364 13.63 -21.05 7.86
CA MET A 364 14.72 -22.03 7.93
C MET A 364 14.90 -22.55 9.36
N GLY A 365 15.07 -23.87 9.51
CA GLY A 365 15.27 -24.52 10.81
C GLY A 365 13.99 -24.79 11.60
N ILE A 366 12.81 -24.50 11.03
CA ILE A 366 11.50 -24.75 11.65
C ILE A 366 10.70 -25.72 10.76
N THR A 367 10.11 -26.74 11.38
CA THR A 367 9.22 -27.67 10.69
C THR A 367 7.83 -27.08 10.60
N GLN A 368 7.43 -26.63 9.41
CA GLN A 368 6.13 -25.99 9.19
C GLN A 368 5.17 -26.92 8.45
N VAL A 369 3.98 -27.11 8.97
CA VAL A 369 2.91 -27.93 8.39
C VAL A 369 1.74 -27.04 8.01
N GLN A 370 1.30 -27.14 6.75
CA GLN A 370 0.11 -26.45 6.28
C GLN A 370 -1.12 -27.34 6.43
N VAL A 371 -2.18 -26.79 7.01
CA VAL A 371 -3.52 -27.40 7.07
C VAL A 371 -4.00 -27.73 5.66
N LYS A 372 -4.57 -28.91 5.47
CA LYS A 372 -5.19 -29.41 4.23
C LYS A 372 -6.49 -30.15 4.57
N PRO A 373 -7.61 -29.44 4.72
CA PRO A 373 -8.89 -30.02 5.13
C PRO A 373 -9.39 -31.10 4.16
N GLU A 374 -9.04 -30.98 2.88
CA GLU A 374 -9.46 -31.88 1.79
C GLU A 374 -9.00 -33.32 2.02
N ILE A 375 -7.86 -33.50 2.71
CA ILE A 375 -7.30 -34.81 3.06
C ILE A 375 -7.40 -35.13 4.56
N GLY A 376 -8.15 -34.30 5.34
CA GLY A 376 -8.34 -34.49 6.77
C GLY A 376 -7.19 -33.99 7.65
N LEU A 377 -6.20 -33.27 7.10
CA LEU A 377 -5.13 -32.65 7.89
C LEU A 377 -5.62 -31.31 8.48
N THR A 378 -6.25 -31.39 9.64
CA THR A 378 -6.78 -30.25 10.40
C THR A 378 -5.79 -29.76 11.45
N PHE A 379 -6.04 -28.58 12.08
CA PHE A 379 -5.25 -28.08 13.20
C PHE A 379 -5.14 -29.11 14.33
N ALA A 380 -6.27 -29.67 14.76
CA ALA A 380 -6.31 -30.68 15.82
C ALA A 380 -5.57 -31.97 15.43
N GLY A 381 -5.75 -32.43 14.18
CA GLY A 381 -5.07 -33.64 13.67
C GLY A 381 -3.55 -33.48 13.62
N GLY A 382 -3.07 -32.35 13.08
CA GLY A 382 -1.64 -32.05 13.02
C GLY A 382 -1.02 -31.87 14.41
N LEU A 383 -1.71 -31.16 15.30
CA LEU A 383 -1.23 -30.94 16.68
C LEU A 383 -1.08 -32.27 17.45
N ARG A 384 -2.04 -33.21 17.32
CA ARG A 384 -1.87 -34.56 17.89
C ARG A 384 -0.65 -35.30 17.34
N ALA A 385 -0.33 -35.11 16.06
CA ALA A 385 0.86 -35.71 15.48
C ALA A 385 2.13 -35.09 16.03
N PHE A 386 2.15 -33.79 16.27
CA PHE A 386 3.30 -33.07 16.84
C PHE A 386 3.72 -33.59 18.22
N LEU A 387 2.77 -33.93 19.08
CA LEU A 387 3.06 -34.49 20.41
C LEU A 387 3.93 -35.80 20.34
N ARG A 388 4.01 -36.44 19.20
CA ARG A 388 4.87 -37.62 18.96
C ARG A 388 6.19 -37.28 18.25
N GLN A 389 6.45 -35.98 17.99
CA GLN A 389 7.67 -35.51 17.32
C GLN A 389 8.67 -34.89 18.32
N ALA A 390 8.43 -35.04 19.63
CA ALA A 390 9.24 -34.47 20.72
C ALA A 390 9.57 -32.98 20.49
N PRO A 391 8.56 -32.11 20.29
CA PRO A 391 8.79 -30.69 20.10
C PRO A 391 9.09 -29.99 21.44
N ASP A 392 9.98 -29.01 21.41
CA ASP A 392 10.20 -28.05 22.51
C ASP A 392 9.24 -26.88 22.40
N ILE A 393 9.00 -26.42 21.16
CA ILE A 393 8.15 -25.29 20.85
C ILE A 393 7.14 -25.68 19.77
N VAL A 394 5.88 -25.37 20.04
CA VAL A 394 4.78 -25.61 19.09
C VAL A 394 4.11 -24.28 18.77
N MET A 395 3.91 -23.99 17.50
CA MET A 395 3.04 -22.87 17.10
C MET A 395 1.80 -23.41 16.38
N VAL A 396 0.63 -22.97 16.85
CA VAL A 396 -0.67 -23.19 16.19
C VAL A 396 -1.11 -21.85 15.62
N GLY A 397 -1.28 -21.76 14.30
CA GLY A 397 -1.61 -20.51 13.62
C GLY A 397 -2.76 -19.77 14.28
N GLU A 398 -3.83 -20.49 14.60
CA GLU A 398 -4.95 -19.96 15.41
C GLU A 398 -5.75 -21.08 16.08
N ILE A 399 -6.42 -20.73 17.17
CA ILE A 399 -7.36 -21.61 17.88
C ILE A 399 -8.78 -21.10 17.60
N ARG A 400 -9.58 -21.94 16.89
CA ARG A 400 -10.97 -21.60 16.50
C ARG A 400 -12.01 -22.42 17.23
N ASP A 401 -11.65 -23.60 17.70
CA ASP A 401 -12.56 -24.63 18.24
C ASP A 401 -12.00 -25.28 19.51
N PHE A 402 -12.91 -25.93 20.23
CA PHE A 402 -12.60 -26.63 21.48
C PHE A 402 -11.54 -27.72 21.31
N GLU A 403 -11.62 -28.52 20.23
CA GLU A 403 -10.72 -29.66 20.03
C GLU A 403 -9.26 -29.18 19.91
N THR A 404 -9.02 -28.13 19.10
CA THR A 404 -7.70 -27.53 18.95
C THR A 404 -7.23 -26.90 20.28
N ALA A 405 -8.12 -26.20 21.01
CA ALA A 405 -7.81 -25.60 22.30
C ALA A 405 -7.41 -26.64 23.35
N ASP A 406 -8.16 -27.73 23.48
CA ASP A 406 -7.90 -28.80 24.44
C ASP A 406 -6.54 -29.48 24.22
N ILE A 407 -6.20 -29.79 22.95
CA ILE A 407 -4.91 -30.39 22.63
C ILE A 407 -3.76 -29.41 22.86
N ALA A 408 -3.93 -28.13 22.48
CA ALA A 408 -2.94 -27.08 22.69
C ALA A 408 -2.63 -26.87 24.18
N ILE A 409 -3.65 -26.84 25.00
CA ILE A 409 -3.51 -26.73 26.47
C ILE A 409 -2.78 -27.94 27.03
N LYS A 410 -3.14 -29.16 26.63
CA LYS A 410 -2.46 -30.39 27.06
C LYS A 410 -0.99 -30.39 26.65
N ALA A 411 -0.67 -29.92 25.46
CA ALA A 411 0.72 -29.75 25.02
C ALA A 411 1.49 -28.79 25.96
N SER A 412 0.93 -27.64 26.27
CA SER A 412 1.57 -26.65 27.14
C SER A 412 1.76 -27.16 28.60
N LEU A 413 0.87 -28.00 29.08
CA LEU A 413 0.97 -28.62 30.41
C LEU A 413 1.96 -29.79 30.47
N THR A 414 2.30 -30.39 29.31
CA THR A 414 3.25 -31.50 29.20
C THR A 414 4.68 -31.07 28.89
N GLY A 415 4.96 -29.76 28.98
CA GLY A 415 6.33 -29.23 28.97
C GLY A 415 6.71 -28.46 27.71
N GLN A 416 5.78 -28.24 26.76
CA GLN A 416 6.06 -27.47 25.55
C GLN A 416 5.72 -25.97 25.73
N LEU A 417 6.52 -25.08 25.13
CA LEU A 417 6.12 -23.69 24.92
C LEU A 417 5.20 -23.62 23.71
N LEU A 418 3.92 -23.34 23.93
CA LEU A 418 2.91 -23.25 22.89
C LEU A 418 2.62 -21.79 22.53
N LEU A 419 2.78 -21.43 21.28
CA LEU A 419 2.46 -20.12 20.71
C LEU A 419 1.20 -20.25 19.85
N SER A 420 0.23 -19.34 20.03
CA SER A 420 -0.98 -19.35 19.18
C SER A 420 -1.62 -17.98 19.08
N THR A 421 -2.67 -17.89 18.23
CA THR A 421 -3.48 -16.67 18.12
C THR A 421 -4.95 -16.93 18.45
N LEU A 422 -5.58 -15.85 18.91
CA LEU A 422 -7.04 -15.74 19.09
C LEU A 422 -7.55 -14.46 18.41
N HIS A 423 -8.87 -14.37 18.23
CA HIS A 423 -9.55 -13.19 17.71
C HIS A 423 -10.37 -12.53 18.82
N THR A 424 -9.70 -11.83 19.75
CA THR A 424 -10.36 -10.99 20.77
C THR A 424 -9.83 -9.57 20.69
N ASN A 425 -10.54 -8.60 21.25
CA ASN A 425 -10.23 -7.18 21.13
C ASN A 425 -9.18 -6.71 22.12
N ASP A 426 -9.10 -7.33 23.28
CA ASP A 426 -8.13 -7.08 24.35
C ASP A 426 -7.54 -8.40 24.90
N ALA A 427 -6.56 -8.28 25.78
CA ALA A 427 -5.86 -9.43 26.33
C ALA A 427 -6.71 -10.24 27.32
N ALA A 428 -7.47 -9.58 28.19
CA ALA A 428 -8.28 -10.26 29.20
C ALA A 428 -9.43 -11.08 28.60
N SER A 429 -10.03 -10.57 27.52
CA SER A 429 -11.11 -11.27 26.80
C SER A 429 -10.67 -12.58 26.15
N ALA A 430 -9.36 -12.80 25.95
CA ALA A 430 -8.86 -14.07 25.44
C ALA A 430 -9.07 -15.22 26.44
N ILE A 431 -9.01 -14.94 27.74
CA ILE A 431 -9.30 -15.89 28.82
C ILE A 431 -10.76 -16.35 28.74
N THR A 432 -11.68 -15.38 28.71
CA THR A 432 -13.11 -15.66 28.59
C THR A 432 -13.41 -16.44 27.31
N ARG A 433 -12.76 -16.09 26.19
CA ARG A 433 -12.94 -16.78 24.90
C ARG A 433 -12.55 -18.25 24.96
N LEU A 434 -11.47 -18.62 25.65
CA LEU A 434 -11.09 -20.03 25.84
C LEU A 434 -12.13 -20.78 26.70
N ILE A 435 -12.64 -20.15 27.76
CA ILE A 435 -13.68 -20.74 28.61
C ILE A 435 -14.99 -20.90 27.82
N ASP A 436 -15.37 -19.90 27.01
CA ASP A 436 -16.58 -19.95 26.17
C ASP A 436 -16.49 -21.02 25.07
N MET A 437 -15.29 -21.37 24.63
CA MET A 437 -15.06 -22.52 23.72
C MET A 437 -15.28 -23.87 24.41
N GLY A 438 -15.47 -23.91 25.75
CA GLY A 438 -15.71 -25.11 26.53
C GLY A 438 -14.47 -25.61 27.30
N VAL A 439 -13.38 -24.85 27.31
CA VAL A 439 -12.18 -25.22 28.08
C VAL A 439 -12.45 -24.99 29.56
N GLU A 440 -12.11 -25.96 30.39
CA GLU A 440 -12.29 -25.84 31.85
C GLU A 440 -11.37 -24.76 32.45
N PRO A 441 -11.87 -23.88 33.34
CA PRO A 441 -11.11 -22.76 33.91
C PRO A 441 -9.77 -23.17 34.54
N PHE A 442 -9.69 -24.32 35.20
CA PHE A 442 -8.47 -24.79 35.86
C PHE A 442 -7.37 -25.13 34.83
N LEU A 443 -7.74 -25.58 33.63
CA LEU A 443 -6.82 -25.84 32.53
C LEU A 443 -6.29 -24.52 31.93
N VAL A 444 -7.16 -23.51 31.76
CA VAL A 444 -6.76 -22.17 31.28
C VAL A 444 -5.81 -21.53 32.32
N ALA A 445 -6.15 -21.54 33.58
CA ALA A 445 -5.35 -20.97 34.66
C ALA A 445 -3.96 -21.61 34.80
N SER A 446 -3.86 -22.93 34.54
CA SER A 446 -2.60 -23.67 34.66
C SER A 446 -1.72 -23.58 33.43
N SER A 447 -2.30 -23.37 32.25
CA SER A 447 -1.58 -23.39 30.96
C SER A 447 -1.18 -22.02 30.44
N VAL A 448 -2.08 -21.02 30.52
CA VAL A 448 -1.83 -19.70 29.95
C VAL A 448 -0.88 -18.90 30.83
N VAL A 449 0.24 -18.49 30.25
CA VAL A 449 1.28 -17.73 30.98
C VAL A 449 1.35 -16.28 30.55
N PHE A 450 0.92 -15.97 29.31
CA PHE A 450 0.99 -14.63 28.76
C PHE A 450 0.00 -14.43 27.61
N ILE A 451 -0.63 -13.27 27.58
CA ILE A 451 -1.54 -12.87 26.49
C ILE A 451 -1.15 -11.47 26.03
N CYS A 452 -1.02 -11.30 24.73
CA CYS A 452 -0.66 -10.05 24.11
C CYS A 452 -1.74 -9.63 23.10
N ALA A 453 -2.53 -8.61 23.43
CA ALA A 453 -3.42 -8.02 22.44
C ALA A 453 -2.66 -7.01 21.56
N GLN A 454 -2.89 -7.07 20.25
CA GLN A 454 -2.12 -6.32 19.29
C GLN A 454 -3.00 -5.55 18.28
N ARG A 455 -2.59 -4.32 17.97
CA ARG A 455 -3.14 -3.50 16.91
C ARG A 455 -2.00 -2.85 16.10
N LEU A 456 -2.29 -2.46 14.85
CA LEU A 456 -1.37 -1.67 14.02
C LEU A 456 -1.84 -0.23 13.92
N MET A 457 -0.92 0.69 14.18
CA MET A 457 -1.09 2.13 14.01
C MET A 457 -0.26 2.64 12.85
N LYS A 458 -0.77 3.64 12.11
CA LYS A 458 0.00 4.33 11.08
C LYS A 458 1.02 5.26 11.72
N ARG A 459 2.22 5.32 11.12
CA ARG A 459 3.28 6.23 11.54
C ARG A 459 3.20 7.53 10.74
N VAL A 460 3.29 8.68 11.41
CA VAL A 460 3.39 9.98 10.76
C VAL A 460 4.62 10.00 9.85
N CYS A 461 4.44 10.48 8.63
CA CYS A 461 5.52 10.58 7.67
C CYS A 461 6.60 11.55 8.15
N VAL A 462 7.81 11.06 8.36
CA VAL A 462 8.95 11.87 8.85
C VAL A 462 9.33 13.00 7.91
N ASN A 463 9.00 12.87 6.62
CA ASN A 463 9.37 13.83 5.56
C ASN A 463 8.47 15.06 5.52
N CYS A 464 7.20 14.93 5.96
CA CYS A 464 6.21 16.02 5.89
C CYS A 464 5.51 16.26 7.23
N LYS A 465 6.06 15.74 8.35
CA LYS A 465 5.49 15.99 9.67
C LYS A 465 5.65 17.46 10.07
N GLU A 466 4.60 18.02 10.60
CA GLU A 466 4.56 19.36 11.19
C GLU A 466 3.99 19.30 12.61
N LYS A 467 4.38 20.24 13.44
CA LYS A 467 3.85 20.35 14.80
C LYS A 467 2.40 20.80 14.74
N VAL A 468 1.59 20.22 15.61
CA VAL A 468 0.19 20.60 15.77
C VAL A 468 -0.13 20.75 17.25
N ASP A 469 -0.91 21.76 17.59
CA ASP A 469 -1.43 21.95 18.95
C ASP A 469 -2.76 21.22 19.07
N ILE A 470 -2.85 20.32 20.06
CA ILE A 470 -4.08 19.62 20.38
C ILE A 470 -4.70 20.29 21.61
N PRO A 471 -5.99 20.69 21.58
CA PRO A 471 -6.67 21.27 22.72
C PRO A 471 -6.62 20.34 23.93
N LYS A 472 -6.35 20.92 25.11
CA LYS A 472 -6.25 20.18 26.37
C LYS A 472 -7.52 19.38 26.67
N GLU A 473 -8.69 19.94 26.40
CA GLU A 473 -9.98 19.28 26.56
C GLU A 473 -10.09 17.97 25.75
N THR A 474 -9.49 17.94 24.56
CA THR A 474 -9.47 16.75 23.71
C THR A 474 -8.56 15.67 24.29
N LEU A 475 -7.40 16.08 24.80
CA LEU A 475 -6.45 15.17 25.46
C LEU A 475 -7.03 14.59 26.76
N ASP A 476 -7.70 15.42 27.57
CA ASP A 476 -8.34 15.00 28.81
C ASP A 476 -9.49 13.99 28.55
N LYS A 477 -10.30 14.22 27.50
CA LYS A 477 -11.35 13.29 27.07
C LYS A 477 -10.81 11.92 26.63
N LEU A 478 -9.58 11.89 26.14
CA LEU A 478 -8.91 10.64 25.74
C LEU A 478 -8.18 9.96 26.91
N GLY A 479 -8.17 10.59 28.11
CA GLY A 479 -7.47 10.07 29.28
C GLY A 479 -5.96 10.32 29.25
N TYR A 480 -5.47 11.25 28.40
CA TYR A 480 -4.07 11.64 28.41
C TYR A 480 -3.75 12.44 29.66
N LYS A 481 -2.81 11.93 30.46
CA LYS A 481 -2.33 12.63 31.68
C LYS A 481 -1.05 13.37 31.34
N GLU A 482 -1.07 14.70 31.45
CA GLU A 482 0.12 15.56 31.32
C GLU A 482 1.14 15.17 32.41
N GLY A 483 2.35 14.76 32.00
CA GLY A 483 3.42 14.36 32.93
C GLY A 483 3.64 12.85 33.05
N ALA A 484 2.95 12.02 32.28
CA ALA A 484 3.39 10.64 32.07
C ALA A 484 4.80 10.71 31.46
N LYS A 485 5.81 10.38 32.28
CA LYS A 485 7.22 10.37 31.85
C LYS A 485 7.32 9.44 30.65
N ALA A 486 7.83 9.94 29.53
CA ALA A 486 8.28 9.05 28.48
C ALA A 486 9.22 8.02 29.12
N PRO A 487 9.09 6.72 28.81
CA PRO A 487 9.93 5.69 29.40
C PRO A 487 11.40 6.07 29.29
N GLU A 488 12.17 5.87 30.38
CA GLU A 488 13.61 6.11 30.37
C GLU A 488 14.22 5.33 29.22
N GLY A 489 14.87 6.03 28.28
CA GLY A 489 15.44 5.44 27.07
C GLY A 489 14.69 5.76 25.78
N SER A 490 13.44 6.24 25.82
CA SER A 490 12.72 6.67 24.61
C SER A 490 13.09 8.10 24.26
N LYS A 491 14.08 8.27 23.36
CA LYS A 491 14.39 9.56 22.74
C LYS A 491 13.38 9.84 21.63
N GLY A 492 12.20 10.35 21.99
CA GLY A 492 11.30 10.97 21.01
C GLY A 492 11.87 12.31 20.52
N PRO A 493 11.49 12.78 19.34
CA PRO A 493 11.99 14.04 18.77
C PRO A 493 11.58 15.30 19.52
N GLY A 494 10.85 15.20 20.64
CA GLY A 494 10.20 16.32 21.36
C GLY A 494 10.82 16.73 22.70
N GLY A 495 11.86 16.08 23.22
CA GLY A 495 12.42 16.45 24.53
C GLY A 495 11.45 16.16 25.70
N SER A 496 11.53 16.95 26.80
CA SER A 496 10.77 16.72 28.05
C SER A 496 9.28 17.13 28.01
N LYS A 497 8.80 17.78 26.93
CA LYS A 497 7.36 18.11 26.73
C LYS A 497 6.81 17.32 25.55
N ALA A 498 5.60 16.77 25.72
CA ALA A 498 4.89 16.12 24.64
C ALA A 498 4.74 17.08 23.46
N THR A 499 5.13 16.64 22.27
CA THR A 499 4.98 17.44 21.04
C THR A 499 4.20 16.60 20.04
N PHE A 500 3.04 17.08 19.65
CA PHE A 500 2.15 16.38 18.74
C PHE A 500 2.47 16.74 17.29
N PHE A 501 2.26 15.80 16.38
CA PHE A 501 2.59 15.97 14.98
C PHE A 501 1.45 15.46 14.08
N LYS A 502 1.36 16.07 12.89
CA LYS A 502 0.50 15.63 11.79
C LYS A 502 1.31 15.62 10.49
N GLY A 503 0.99 14.73 9.58
CA GLY A 503 1.60 14.73 8.25
C GLY A 503 0.82 15.64 7.31
N LYS A 504 1.52 16.59 6.66
CA LYS A 504 0.94 17.50 5.67
C LYS A 504 0.60 16.84 4.33
N GLY A 505 1.25 15.72 4.05
CA GLY A 505 1.25 15.07 2.74
C GLY A 505 2.50 15.44 1.93
N CYS A 506 3.08 14.46 1.24
CA CYS A 506 4.20 14.64 0.31
C CYS A 506 4.28 13.44 -0.64
N ALA A 507 5.12 13.53 -1.68
CA ALA A 507 5.32 12.45 -2.65
C ALA A 507 5.74 11.12 -1.99
N LYS A 508 6.56 11.15 -0.91
CA LYS A 508 7.00 9.94 -0.21
C LYS A 508 5.87 9.17 0.45
N CYS A 509 4.86 9.85 0.97
CA CYS A 509 3.70 9.23 1.61
C CYS A 509 2.46 9.20 0.71
N ASN A 510 2.59 9.47 -0.58
CA ASN A 510 1.49 9.59 -1.53
C ASN A 510 0.37 10.51 -1.01
N ASN A 511 0.75 11.68 -0.48
CA ASN A 511 -0.11 12.72 0.10
C ASN A 511 -0.98 12.29 1.29
N THR A 512 -0.78 11.08 1.85
CA THR A 512 -1.57 10.58 2.98
C THR A 512 -1.16 11.18 4.33
N GLY A 513 0.02 11.75 4.45
CA GLY A 513 0.61 12.20 5.72
C GLY A 513 1.18 11.06 6.57
N TYR A 514 1.00 9.78 6.18
CA TYR A 514 1.48 8.61 6.90
C TYR A 514 2.46 7.79 6.06
N TYR A 515 3.43 7.17 6.72
CA TYR A 515 4.41 6.31 6.06
C TYR A 515 4.82 5.13 6.95
N GLY A 516 4.26 3.96 6.66
CA GLY A 516 4.46 2.74 7.39
C GLY A 516 3.58 2.62 8.63
N ARG A 517 3.68 1.45 9.27
CA ARG A 517 2.92 1.08 10.46
C ARG A 517 3.86 0.60 11.55
N PHE A 518 3.39 0.59 12.77
CA PHE A 518 4.02 -0.02 13.94
C PHE A 518 2.95 -0.69 14.80
N ALA A 519 3.37 -1.65 15.60
CA ALA A 519 2.45 -2.36 16.46
C ALA A 519 2.39 -1.73 17.86
N ILE A 520 1.20 -1.76 18.45
CA ILE A 520 0.98 -1.47 19.86
C ILE A 520 0.48 -2.74 20.53
N LEU A 521 0.94 -2.97 21.77
CA LEU A 521 0.68 -4.17 22.56
C LEU A 521 0.04 -3.83 23.90
N GLU A 522 -0.97 -4.60 24.27
CA GLU A 522 -1.52 -4.73 25.62
C GLU A 522 -1.12 -6.10 26.16
N ASN A 523 -0.21 -6.14 27.12
CA ASN A 523 0.38 -7.37 27.63
C ASN A 523 -0.22 -7.74 28.99
N LEU A 524 -0.79 -8.93 29.08
CA LEU A 524 -1.33 -9.52 30.30
C LEU A 524 -0.47 -10.73 30.72
N THR A 525 0.34 -10.57 31.75
CA THR A 525 1.03 -11.68 32.41
C THR A 525 0.08 -12.35 33.41
N VAL A 526 -0.13 -13.64 33.26
CA VAL A 526 -1.02 -14.40 34.14
C VAL A 526 -0.27 -14.75 35.44
N ASP A 527 -0.59 -14.03 36.53
CA ASP A 527 -0.07 -14.28 37.86
C ASP A 527 -1.05 -15.12 38.71
N GLU A 528 -0.66 -15.46 39.95
CA GLU A 528 -1.47 -16.30 40.83
C GLU A 528 -2.86 -15.69 41.09
N LYS A 529 -2.95 -14.35 41.22
CA LYS A 529 -4.25 -13.70 41.47
C LYS A 529 -5.17 -13.78 40.22
N ILE A 530 -4.61 -13.61 39.04
CA ILE A 530 -5.37 -13.78 37.80
C ILE A 530 -5.79 -15.24 37.64
N LYS A 531 -4.95 -16.22 38.03
CA LYS A 531 -5.36 -17.65 38.03
C LYS A 531 -6.55 -17.89 38.95
N GLU A 532 -6.57 -17.32 40.18
CA GLU A 532 -7.73 -17.37 41.09
C GLU A 532 -8.97 -16.77 40.40
N MET A 533 -8.85 -15.58 39.80
CA MET A 533 -9.95 -14.94 39.10
C MET A 533 -10.47 -15.78 37.89
N ILE A 534 -9.60 -16.50 37.20
CA ILE A 534 -9.97 -17.44 36.13
C ILE A 534 -10.77 -18.61 36.69
N LEU A 535 -10.31 -19.21 37.82
CA LEU A 535 -11.00 -20.31 38.51
C LEU A 535 -12.41 -19.90 38.98
N ASP A 536 -12.54 -18.68 39.48
CA ASP A 536 -13.80 -18.09 39.91
C ASP A 536 -14.69 -17.59 38.77
N ARG A 537 -14.26 -17.77 37.49
CA ARG A 537 -14.95 -17.30 36.29
C ARG A 537 -15.29 -15.81 36.34
N VAL A 538 -14.37 -15.00 36.85
CA VAL A 538 -14.52 -13.54 36.93
C VAL A 538 -14.54 -12.94 35.49
N GLN A 539 -15.38 -11.95 35.29
CA GLN A 539 -15.52 -11.26 34.02
C GLN A 539 -14.18 -10.61 33.56
N SER A 540 -13.92 -10.60 32.27
CA SER A 540 -12.70 -10.04 31.64
C SER A 540 -12.40 -8.61 32.09
N ASP A 541 -13.43 -7.75 32.21
CA ASP A 541 -13.28 -6.36 32.62
C ASP A 541 -12.64 -6.21 34.01
N LYS A 542 -13.03 -7.08 34.98
CA LYS A 542 -12.44 -7.07 36.32
C LYS A 542 -11.00 -7.59 36.31
N ILE A 543 -10.70 -8.59 35.49
CA ILE A 543 -9.32 -9.06 35.29
C ILE A 543 -8.47 -7.93 34.69
N LYS A 544 -8.99 -7.22 33.68
CA LYS A 544 -8.34 -6.04 33.08
C LYS A 544 -8.14 -4.93 34.10
N GLU A 545 -9.16 -4.62 34.89
CA GLU A 545 -9.09 -3.61 35.96
C GLU A 545 -7.99 -3.93 36.98
N TYR A 546 -7.94 -5.18 37.47
CA TYR A 546 -6.88 -5.65 38.36
C TYR A 546 -5.49 -5.50 37.69
N ALA A 547 -5.31 -5.98 36.47
CA ALA A 547 -4.04 -5.92 35.76
C ALA A 547 -3.56 -4.47 35.54
N VAL A 548 -4.47 -3.55 35.26
CA VAL A 548 -4.14 -2.12 35.10
C VAL A 548 -3.76 -1.48 36.44
N LYS A 549 -4.56 -1.69 37.48
CA LYS A 549 -4.39 -1.01 38.77
C LYS A 549 -3.22 -1.57 39.60
N GLU A 550 -3.12 -2.89 39.67
CA GLU A 550 -2.16 -3.55 40.58
C GLU A 550 -0.87 -3.97 39.90
N LYS A 551 -0.92 -4.27 38.60
CA LYS A 551 0.27 -4.70 37.82
C LYS A 551 0.82 -3.61 36.89
N GLY A 552 0.11 -2.49 36.77
CA GLY A 552 0.50 -1.42 35.88
C GLY A 552 0.50 -1.84 34.40
N MET A 553 -0.41 -2.74 34.03
CA MET A 553 -0.63 -3.12 32.62
C MET A 553 -1.01 -1.88 31.81
N LEU A 554 -0.37 -1.70 30.66
CA LEU A 554 -0.73 -0.65 29.74
C LEU A 554 -1.80 -1.16 28.79
N THR A 555 -2.97 -0.49 28.76
CA THR A 555 -4.01 -0.79 27.77
C THR A 555 -3.58 -0.36 26.38
N LEU A 556 -4.23 -0.88 25.33
CA LEU A 556 -3.95 -0.44 23.93
C LEU A 556 -4.08 1.07 23.81
N ARG A 557 -5.07 1.70 24.45
CA ARG A 557 -5.24 3.16 24.46
C ARG A 557 -4.08 3.87 25.17
N ALA A 558 -3.63 3.37 26.32
CA ALA A 558 -2.49 3.95 27.02
C ALA A 558 -1.22 3.91 26.16
N VAL A 559 -0.92 2.76 25.54
CA VAL A 559 0.21 2.59 24.62
C VAL A 559 0.08 3.50 23.39
N ALA A 560 -1.13 3.65 22.84
CA ALA A 560 -1.38 4.54 21.71
C ALA A 560 -1.14 6.01 22.07
N LEU A 561 -1.57 6.46 23.27
CA LEU A 561 -1.35 7.82 23.77
C LEU A 561 0.13 8.09 24.06
N GLU A 562 0.89 7.12 24.56
CA GLU A 562 2.34 7.24 24.71
C GLU A 562 3.02 7.44 23.35
N ASN A 563 2.64 6.66 22.33
CA ASN A 563 3.17 6.82 20.97
C ASN A 563 2.77 8.16 20.31
N LEU A 564 1.58 8.69 20.63
CA LEU A 564 1.15 10.02 20.26
C LEU A 564 2.07 11.08 20.90
N ALA A 565 2.36 10.98 22.19
CA ALA A 565 3.23 11.89 22.93
C ALA A 565 4.69 11.85 22.43
N LEU A 566 5.15 10.68 21.97
CA LEU A 566 6.45 10.50 21.30
C LEU A 566 6.47 11.03 19.86
N GLY A 567 5.33 11.47 19.32
CA GLY A 567 5.22 12.02 17.97
C GLY A 567 5.35 10.99 16.85
N PHE A 568 5.02 9.72 17.13
CA PHE A 568 5.04 8.65 16.12
C PHE A 568 3.74 8.54 15.34
N THR A 569 2.62 8.99 15.91
CA THR A 569 1.29 8.88 15.34
C THR A 569 0.46 10.15 15.55
N THR A 570 -0.80 10.13 15.14
CA THR A 570 -1.74 11.24 15.30
C THR A 570 -2.91 10.87 16.20
N ILE A 571 -3.67 11.89 16.63
CA ILE A 571 -4.86 11.69 17.45
C ILE A 571 -5.95 10.91 16.70
N GLU A 572 -6.09 11.15 15.40
CA GLU A 572 -7.05 10.44 14.56
C GLU A 572 -6.77 8.94 14.51
N GLU A 573 -5.48 8.55 14.48
CA GLU A 573 -5.07 7.15 14.53
C GLU A 573 -5.30 6.54 15.92
N VAL A 574 -5.05 7.28 17.00
CA VAL A 574 -5.38 6.81 18.36
C VAL A 574 -6.87 6.48 18.45
N LEU A 575 -7.74 7.43 18.06
CA LEU A 575 -9.17 7.22 18.04
C LEU A 575 -9.60 6.04 17.18
N ARG A 576 -9.06 5.94 15.97
CA ARG A 576 -9.39 4.85 15.03
C ARG A 576 -9.08 3.46 15.57
N VAL A 577 -7.96 3.32 16.28
CA VAL A 577 -7.45 2.00 16.71
C VAL A 577 -8.02 1.59 18.06
N THR A 578 -8.42 2.56 18.90
CA THR A 578 -8.89 2.33 20.28
C THR A 578 -10.35 2.76 20.51
N SER A 579 -11.16 2.87 19.45
CA SER A 579 -12.57 3.29 19.54
C SER A 579 -13.47 2.31 20.30
N GLU A 580 -13.04 1.07 20.46
CA GLU A 580 -13.78 0.02 21.17
C GLU A 580 -13.41 -0.10 22.66
N GLU A 581 -12.53 0.78 23.17
CA GLU A 581 -12.14 0.84 24.59
C GLU A 581 -12.89 1.95 25.36
#